data_cad16b3006c09455be3fc3059124bba3
#
_entry.id   cad16b3006c09455be3fc3059124bba3
#
_cell.length_a   1.000
_cell.length_b   1.000
_cell.length_c   1.000
_cell.angle_alpha   90.00
_cell.angle_beta   90.00
_cell.angle_gamma   90.00
#
_symmetry.space_group_name_H-M   'P 1'
#
loop_
_entity.id
_entity.type
_entity.pdbx_description
1 polymer ?
#
loop_
_entity_poly.entity_id
_entity_poly.type
_entity_poly.pdbx_seq_one_letter_code
_entity_poly.pdbx_strand_id
1 'polypeptide(L)'
;MGFKIRAPYETSITPVYHIDEEDGVLGRANNNGTIVINNKIKDPKQAKEVISHEEVHVKQFKDFEKSNGRKGLDYTDNSVTWNGVKYPRKNNKIKYKGKWIKEGSKNFPWEQEAYKKEKK
;
A
#
# COMPACT_ATOMS: atom_id res chain seq x y z
N MET A 1 24.19 -13.67 17.66
CA MET A 1 23.96 -13.34 16.98
C MET A 1 23.96 -13.29 16.44
N GLY A 2 23.84 -13.53 16.56
CA GLY A 2 23.60 -13.51 15.70
C GLY A 2 23.35 -13.40 15.50
N PHE A 3 22.99 -13.56 15.40
CA PHE A 3 22.44 -13.47 14.80
C PHE A 3 22.24 -13.10 14.38
N LYS A 4 22.22 -13.26 14.38
CA LYS A 4 21.80 -12.89 13.76
C LYS A 4 21.46 -12.78 13.08
N ILE A 5 21.30 -12.87 12.95
CA ILE A 5 20.82 -12.63 12.20
C ILE A 5 20.53 -12.46 11.66
N ARG A 6 20.35 -12.32 11.27
CA ARG A 6 19.87 -12.06 10.46
C ARG A 6 19.81 -11.80 9.54
N ALA A 7 19.76 -11.86 9.75
CA ALA A 7 19.92 -11.85 8.34
C ALA A 7 19.19 -10.70 7.69
N PRO A 8 19.70 -10.18 6.60
CA PRO A 8 19.11 -9.01 5.95
C PRO A 8 17.68 -9.19 5.52
N TYR A 9 17.25 -10.37 5.30
CA TYR A 9 15.86 -10.62 4.94
C TYR A 9 14.92 -10.23 6.06
N GLU A 10 15.41 -10.15 7.25
CA GLU A 10 14.58 -9.71 8.34
C GLU A 10 14.13 -8.30 8.15
N THR A 11 14.89 -7.54 7.41
CA THR A 11 14.51 -6.16 7.17
C THR A 11 13.29 -6.09 6.29
N SER A 12 12.95 -7.19 5.64
CA SER A 12 11.77 -7.23 4.79
C SER A 12 10.52 -7.66 5.55
N ILE A 13 10.65 -7.95 6.84
CA ILE A 13 9.48 -8.32 7.61
C ILE A 13 8.61 -7.08 7.79
N THR A 14 7.41 -7.16 7.28
CA THR A 14 6.44 -6.08 7.35
C THR A 14 5.41 -6.43 8.41
N PRO A 15 5.23 -5.58 9.42
CA PRO A 15 4.19 -5.85 10.41
C PRO A 15 2.82 -5.91 9.77
N VAL A 16 2.08 -6.97 10.06
CA VAL A 16 0.74 -7.17 9.52
C VAL A 16 -0.22 -7.30 10.68
N TYR A 17 -1.27 -6.49 10.68
CA TYR A 17 -2.29 -6.49 11.73
C TYR A 17 -3.63 -6.91 11.16
N HIS A 18 -4.35 -7.74 11.90
CA HIS A 18 -5.69 -8.18 11.53
C HIS A 18 -6.68 -7.41 12.37
N ILE A 19 -7.51 -6.60 11.73
CA ILE A 19 -8.52 -5.80 12.44
C ILE A 19 -9.83 -5.87 11.69
N ASP A 20 -10.91 -5.47 12.37
CA ASP A 20 -12.20 -5.39 11.72
C ASP A 20 -12.24 -4.14 10.86
N GLU A 21 -12.56 -4.32 9.59
CA GLU A 21 -12.72 -3.23 8.64
C GLU A 21 -14.13 -3.28 8.08
N GLU A 22 -14.56 -2.20 7.48
CA GLU A 22 -15.86 -2.18 6.83
C GLU A 22 -15.88 -3.11 5.61
N ASP A 23 -17.08 -3.48 5.21
CA ASP A 23 -17.25 -4.39 4.08
C ASP A 23 -16.65 -3.79 2.82
N GLY A 24 -15.98 -4.64 2.04
CA GLY A 24 -15.35 -4.22 0.80
C GLY A 24 -13.90 -3.79 0.96
N VAL A 25 -13.44 -3.56 2.18
CA VAL A 25 -12.04 -3.23 2.43
C VAL A 25 -11.30 -4.53 2.73
N LEU A 26 -10.42 -4.96 1.83
CA LEU A 26 -9.66 -6.21 2.02
C LEU A 26 -8.43 -5.96 2.88
N GLY A 27 -7.75 -4.85 2.65
CA GLY A 27 -6.56 -4.50 3.40
C GLY A 27 -6.07 -3.13 2.99
N ARG A 28 -5.02 -2.67 3.66
CA ARG A 28 -4.39 -1.41 3.29
C ARG A 28 -2.96 -1.38 3.80
N ALA A 29 -2.15 -0.58 3.13
CA ALA A 29 -0.79 -0.30 3.58
C ALA A 29 -0.77 1.11 4.18
N ASN A 30 -0.07 1.25 5.28
CA ASN A 30 0.12 2.55 5.92
C ASN A 30 1.50 3.09 5.56
N ASN A 31 1.64 4.39 5.50
CA ASN A 31 2.91 4.99 5.13
C ASN A 31 4.00 4.83 6.19
N ASN A 32 3.65 4.30 7.36
CA ASN A 32 4.64 3.94 8.38
C ASN A 32 5.21 2.52 8.19
N GLY A 33 4.86 1.85 7.09
CA GLY A 33 5.40 0.53 6.77
C GLY A 33 4.61 -0.64 7.32
N THR A 34 3.41 -0.41 7.84
CA THR A 34 2.58 -1.51 8.34
C THR A 34 1.45 -1.84 7.37
N ILE A 35 0.95 -3.07 7.47
CA ILE A 35 -0.16 -3.55 6.65
C ILE A 35 -1.29 -3.96 7.59
N VAL A 36 -2.51 -3.61 7.21
CA VAL A 36 -3.73 -4.02 7.92
C VAL A 36 -4.53 -4.93 6.99
N ILE A 37 -5.02 -6.04 7.53
CA ILE A 37 -5.88 -6.97 6.80
C ILE A 37 -7.20 -7.07 7.53
N ASN A 38 -8.29 -7.09 6.76
CA ASN A 38 -9.62 -7.24 7.33
C ASN A 38 -9.77 -8.63 7.94
N ASN A 39 -10.17 -8.69 9.21
CA ASN A 39 -10.42 -9.95 9.93
C ASN A 39 -11.45 -10.84 9.24
N LYS A 40 -12.27 -10.30 8.36
CA LYS A 40 -13.28 -11.06 7.65
C LYS A 40 -12.70 -11.97 6.58
N ILE A 41 -11.43 -11.77 6.23
CA ILE A 41 -10.76 -12.64 5.26
C ILE A 41 -10.33 -13.91 5.99
N LYS A 42 -10.95 -15.04 5.65
CA LYS A 42 -10.65 -16.31 6.30
C LYS A 42 -9.82 -17.25 5.44
N ASP A 43 -9.81 -17.04 4.12
CA ASP A 43 -9.05 -17.87 3.21
C ASP A 43 -7.58 -17.48 3.25
N PRO A 44 -6.67 -18.39 3.67
CA PRO A 44 -5.25 -18.07 3.74
C PRO A 44 -4.65 -17.66 2.40
N LYS A 45 -5.16 -18.21 1.31
CA LYS A 45 -4.68 -17.85 -0.02
C LYS A 45 -5.04 -16.41 -0.36
N GLN A 46 -6.28 -16.02 -0.08
CA GLN A 46 -6.71 -14.66 -0.31
C GLN A 46 -5.93 -13.69 0.57
N ALA A 47 -5.73 -14.03 1.84
CA ALA A 47 -4.96 -13.19 2.75
C ALA A 47 -3.54 -12.96 2.21
N LYS A 48 -2.92 -14.00 1.68
CA LYS A 48 -1.57 -13.90 1.11
C LYS A 48 -1.55 -12.97 -0.10
N GLU A 49 -2.56 -13.04 -0.94
CA GLU A 49 -2.65 -12.15 -2.11
C GLU A 49 -2.81 -10.70 -1.67
N VAL A 50 -3.65 -10.46 -0.67
CA VAL A 50 -3.85 -9.11 -0.15
C VAL A 50 -2.56 -8.57 0.46
N ILE A 51 -1.86 -9.38 1.24
CA ILE A 51 -0.58 -8.96 1.83
C ILE A 51 0.41 -8.61 0.73
N SER A 52 0.53 -9.45 -0.31
CA SER A 52 1.44 -9.17 -1.43
C SER A 52 1.12 -7.83 -2.09
N HIS A 53 -0.16 -7.55 -2.29
CA HIS A 53 -0.59 -6.29 -2.90
C HIS A 53 -0.18 -5.10 -2.03
N GLU A 54 -0.46 -5.20 -0.72
CA GLU A 54 -0.15 -4.11 0.19
C GLU A 54 1.36 -3.93 0.38
N GLU A 55 2.14 -5.01 0.28
CA GLU A 55 3.60 -4.89 0.34
C GLU A 55 4.17 -4.05 -0.79
N VAL A 56 3.55 -4.09 -1.97
CA VAL A 56 3.98 -3.22 -3.06
C VAL A 56 3.78 -1.76 -2.67
N HIS A 57 2.65 -1.44 -2.03
CA HIS A 57 2.42 -0.07 -1.56
C HIS A 57 3.43 0.35 -0.49
N VAL A 58 3.79 -0.55 0.43
CA VAL A 58 4.82 -0.25 1.43
C VAL A 58 6.12 0.11 0.74
N LYS A 59 6.50 -0.64 -0.31
CA LYS A 59 7.69 -0.33 -1.08
C LYS A 59 7.58 1.03 -1.76
N GLN A 60 6.40 1.35 -2.30
CA GLN A 60 6.16 2.64 -2.93
C GLN A 60 6.34 3.79 -1.93
N PHE A 61 5.87 3.61 -0.69
CA PHE A 61 6.06 4.61 0.37
C PHE A 61 7.55 4.79 0.71
N LYS A 62 8.29 3.69 0.76
CA LYS A 62 9.74 3.76 1.02
C LYS A 62 10.48 4.44 -0.11
N ASP A 63 10.09 4.20 -1.34
CA ASP A 63 10.69 4.85 -2.50
C ASP A 63 10.47 6.36 -2.45
N PHE A 64 9.29 6.79 -2.01
CA PHE A 64 9.00 8.22 -1.84
C PHE A 64 9.97 8.84 -0.85
N GLU A 65 10.15 8.20 0.29
CA GLU A 65 11.03 8.72 1.33
C GLU A 65 12.49 8.78 0.85
N LYS A 66 12.96 7.70 0.23
CA LYS A 66 14.33 7.61 -0.23
C LYS A 66 14.65 8.59 -1.36
N SER A 67 13.67 8.92 -2.17
CA SER A 67 13.87 9.80 -3.33
C SER A 67 13.58 11.26 -3.04
N ASN A 68 13.28 11.59 -1.76
CA ASN A 68 12.86 12.95 -1.38
C ASN A 68 11.63 13.41 -2.18
N GLY A 69 10.70 12.49 -2.39
CA GLY A 69 9.43 12.80 -3.04
C GLY A 69 9.42 12.76 -4.55
N ARG A 70 10.54 12.38 -5.18
CA ARG A 70 10.61 12.34 -6.65
C ARG A 70 10.03 11.07 -7.25
N LYS A 71 10.04 9.97 -6.50
CA LYS A 71 9.50 8.68 -6.93
C LYS A 71 8.63 8.12 -5.84
N GLY A 72 7.83 7.13 -6.19
CA GLY A 72 7.04 6.42 -5.20
C GLY A 72 5.75 7.12 -4.84
N LEU A 73 5.19 6.74 -3.72
CA LEU A 73 3.84 7.10 -3.34
C LEU A 73 3.82 7.68 -1.92
N ASP A 74 3.01 8.71 -1.72
CA ASP A 74 2.73 9.23 -0.40
C ASP A 74 1.29 9.72 -0.31
N TYR A 75 0.67 9.51 0.85
CA TYR A 75 -0.69 9.95 1.13
C TYR A 75 -0.69 10.95 2.26
N THR A 76 -1.41 12.04 2.05
CA THR A 76 -1.74 12.97 3.14
C THR A 76 -3.26 13.07 3.20
N ASP A 77 -3.77 13.81 4.19
CA ASP A 77 -5.22 13.99 4.28
C ASP A 77 -5.82 14.64 3.04
N ASN A 78 -5.05 15.48 2.36
CA ASN A 78 -5.54 16.32 1.28
C ASN A 78 -4.98 15.95 -0.09
N SER A 79 -4.04 15.03 -0.16
CA SER A 79 -3.38 14.75 -1.43
C SER A 79 -2.74 13.37 -1.48
N VAL A 80 -2.47 12.93 -2.70
CA VAL A 80 -1.65 11.75 -2.98
C VAL A 80 -0.58 12.20 -3.94
N THR A 81 0.67 11.81 -3.68
CA THR A 81 1.78 12.11 -4.57
C THR A 81 2.31 10.81 -5.17
N TRP A 82 2.45 10.81 -6.48
CA TRP A 82 2.98 9.65 -7.21
C TRP A 82 4.04 10.12 -8.19
N ASN A 83 5.28 9.63 -7.97
CA ASN A 83 6.42 9.96 -8.84
C ASN A 83 6.56 11.45 -9.07
N GLY A 84 6.41 12.23 -8.00
CA GLY A 84 6.58 13.67 -8.04
C GLY A 84 5.35 14.47 -8.45
N VAL A 85 4.26 13.81 -8.80
CA VAL A 85 3.01 14.49 -9.19
C VAL A 85 2.00 14.39 -8.07
N LYS A 86 1.44 15.53 -7.66
CA LYS A 86 0.48 15.59 -6.57
C LYS A 86 -0.94 15.62 -7.12
N TYR A 87 -1.80 14.78 -6.54
CA TYR A 87 -3.22 14.71 -6.90
C TYR A 87 -4.07 15.05 -5.68
N PRO A 88 -5.11 15.89 -5.84
CA PRO A 88 -5.99 16.23 -4.70
C PRO A 88 -6.74 15.00 -4.17
N ARG A 89 -6.94 14.96 -2.87
CA ARG A 89 -7.66 13.88 -2.20
C ARG A 89 -8.73 14.45 -1.30
N LYS A 90 -9.93 13.86 -1.37
CA LYS A 90 -11.06 14.32 -0.55
C LYS A 90 -12.11 13.20 -0.45
N ASN A 91 -12.58 12.95 0.77
CA ASN A 91 -13.66 11.97 1.01
C ASN A 91 -13.37 10.60 0.42
N ASN A 92 -12.13 10.11 0.60
CA ASN A 92 -11.69 8.81 0.11
C ASN A 92 -11.73 8.71 -1.42
N LYS A 93 -11.63 9.86 -2.10
CA LYS A 93 -11.50 9.94 -3.54
C LYS A 93 -10.29 10.76 -3.90
N ILE A 94 -9.73 10.46 -5.06
CA ILE A 94 -8.54 11.15 -5.57
C ILE A 94 -8.90 11.72 -6.92
N LYS A 95 -8.57 13.00 -7.14
CA LYS A 95 -8.81 13.64 -8.42
C LYS A 95 -7.70 13.26 -9.39
N TYR A 96 -8.03 12.39 -10.34
CA TYR A 96 -7.07 11.88 -11.29
C TYR A 96 -7.58 12.12 -12.70
N LYS A 97 -6.77 12.82 -13.50
CA LYS A 97 -7.14 13.18 -14.88
C LYS A 97 -8.49 13.90 -14.94
N GLY A 98 -8.73 14.78 -13.97
CA GLY A 98 -9.93 15.61 -13.95
C GLY A 98 -11.17 14.94 -13.36
N LYS A 99 -11.05 13.72 -12.87
CA LYS A 99 -12.19 12.99 -12.29
C LYS A 99 -11.89 12.55 -10.87
N TRP A 100 -12.90 12.61 -10.02
CA TRP A 100 -12.81 12.08 -8.66
C TRP A 100 -13.07 10.58 -8.70
N ILE A 101 -12.04 9.80 -8.36
CA ILE A 101 -12.09 8.34 -8.43
C ILE A 101 -11.83 7.79 -7.03
N LYS A 102 -12.60 6.76 -6.65
CA LYS A 102 -12.47 6.14 -5.35
C LYS A 102 -11.08 5.56 -5.14
N GLU A 103 -10.53 5.72 -3.93
CA GLU A 103 -9.24 5.15 -3.57
C GLU A 103 -9.26 3.64 -3.76
N GLY A 104 -8.11 3.08 -4.15
CA GLY A 104 -7.99 1.66 -4.42
C GLY A 104 -8.37 1.27 -5.83
N SER A 105 -8.82 2.21 -6.65
CA SER A 105 -9.21 1.91 -8.03
C SER A 105 -8.03 1.45 -8.86
N LYS A 106 -8.25 0.45 -9.70
CA LYS A 106 -7.24 -0.04 -10.64
C LYS A 106 -6.85 0.98 -11.70
N ASN A 107 -7.58 2.09 -11.78
CA ASN A 107 -7.26 3.15 -12.74
C ASN A 107 -6.02 3.97 -12.35
N PHE A 108 -5.60 3.90 -11.10
CA PHE A 108 -4.42 4.62 -10.65
C PHE A 108 -3.14 3.84 -10.99
N PRO A 109 -2.07 4.53 -11.44
CA PRO A 109 -0.83 3.83 -11.79
C PRO A 109 -0.20 3.09 -10.61
N TRP A 110 -0.31 3.62 -9.39
CA TRP A 110 0.24 2.93 -8.22
C TRP A 110 -0.56 1.67 -7.88
N GLU A 111 -1.85 1.65 -8.17
CA GLU A 111 -2.65 0.44 -7.98
C GLU A 111 -2.38 -0.56 -9.09
N GLN A 112 -2.22 -0.08 -10.31
CA GLN A 112 -1.87 -0.97 -11.43
C GLN A 112 -0.56 -1.69 -11.16
N GLU A 113 0.43 -0.99 -10.63
CA GLU A 113 1.69 -1.62 -10.27
C GLU A 113 1.49 -2.69 -9.19
N ALA A 114 0.69 -2.39 -8.17
CA ALA A 114 0.47 -3.32 -7.08
C ALA A 114 -0.27 -4.58 -7.56
N TYR A 115 -1.29 -4.42 -8.39
CA TYR A 115 -2.00 -5.57 -8.93
C TYR A 115 -1.13 -6.40 -9.84
N LYS A 116 -0.26 -5.77 -10.60
CA LYS A 116 0.65 -6.47 -11.50
C LYS A 116 1.69 -7.28 -10.75
N LYS A 117 2.16 -6.78 -9.62
CA LYS A 117 3.24 -7.40 -8.85
C LYS A 117 2.75 -8.30 -7.73
N GLU A 118 1.47 -8.31 -7.42
CA GLU A 118 0.99 -9.18 -6.35
C GLU A 118 1.15 -10.65 -6.74
N LYS A 119 1.44 -11.47 -5.75
CA LYS A 119 1.62 -12.91 -5.97
C LYS A 119 0.27 -13.61 -5.99
N LYS A 120 0.11 -14.50 -6.94
CA LYS A 120 -1.14 -15.24 -7.08
C LYS A 120 -1.02 -16.68 -6.65
#